data_d64bf8292fec3ea7b3ce550dd068547a
#
_entry.id   d64bf8292fec3ea7b3ce550dd068547a
#
_cell.length_a   1.000
_cell.length_b   1.000
_cell.length_c   1.000
_cell.angle_alpha   90.00
_cell.angle_beta   90.00
_cell.angle_gamma   90.00
#
_symmetry.space_group_name_H-M   'P 1'
#
loop_
_entity.id
_entity.type
_entity.pdbx_description
1 polymer ?
#
loop_
_entity_poly.entity_id
_entity_poly.type
_entity_poly.pdbx_seq_one_letter_code
_entity_poly.pdbx_strand_id
1 'polypeptide(L)'
;RSWKYGQGQEVMHTIKDIHKDYVKHVEDPIETRLFRQICEEFNMLIVDHILDGGEFNMGSNLSTLSIRRIERNPSKPTIDWWESNKYKQELLANGKELFNASTGEGEKWFIYYTDPWYCKYHWQKSRCKISNKSAYRFTPTRGLKGNKEKLTKLLKDDDLAYLRFKKHGNI
;
A
#
# COMPACT_ATOMS: atom_id res chain seq x y z
N ARG A 1 -32.55 -15.03 -14.72
CA ARG A 1 -32.28 -15.46 -13.32
C ARG A 1 -31.37 -14.44 -12.72
N SER A 2 -31.88 -13.51 -11.91
CA SER A 2 -31.11 -12.50 -11.19
C SER A 2 -30.35 -13.15 -10.04
N TRP A 3 -29.02 -13.06 -10.06
CA TRP A 3 -28.20 -13.43 -8.94
C TRP A 3 -28.32 -12.33 -7.87
N LYS A 4 -29.03 -12.62 -6.78
CA LYS A 4 -28.98 -11.78 -5.58
C LYS A 4 -27.59 -11.98 -4.95
N TYR A 5 -26.75 -10.97 -5.02
CA TYR A 5 -25.57 -10.91 -4.18
C TYR A 5 -26.03 -10.78 -2.73
N GLY A 6 -25.90 -11.86 -1.98
CA GLY A 6 -26.02 -11.80 -0.52
C GLY A 6 -24.98 -10.83 -0.02
N GLN A 7 -25.36 -9.93 0.90
CA GLN A 7 -24.46 -9.09 1.67
C GLN A 7 -23.59 -10.01 2.54
N GLY A 8 -22.50 -10.52 1.98
CA GLY A 8 -21.47 -11.21 2.73
C GLY A 8 -20.80 -10.18 3.62
N GLN A 9 -21.02 -10.29 4.93
CA GLN A 9 -20.16 -9.60 5.90
C GLN A 9 -18.72 -9.97 5.56
N GLU A 10 -17.87 -8.96 5.30
CA GLU A 10 -16.44 -9.18 5.21
C GLU A 10 -15.95 -9.71 6.56
N VAL A 11 -15.70 -11.02 6.62
CA VAL A 11 -15.13 -11.64 7.81
C VAL A 11 -13.66 -11.28 7.84
N MET A 12 -13.32 -10.27 8.60
CA MET A 12 -11.92 -9.87 8.80
C MET A 12 -11.31 -10.81 9.86
N HIS A 13 -10.47 -11.75 9.40
CA HIS A 13 -9.72 -12.61 10.30
C HIS A 13 -8.60 -11.82 11.00
N THR A 14 -8.66 -11.75 12.31
CA THR A 14 -7.62 -11.16 13.15
C THR A 14 -6.58 -12.21 13.55
N ILE A 15 -5.41 -11.77 14.05
CA ILE A 15 -4.40 -12.69 14.63
C ILE A 15 -5.02 -13.54 15.74
N LYS A 16 -5.98 -13.00 16.50
CA LYS A 16 -6.70 -13.73 17.54
C LYS A 16 -7.56 -14.87 16.95
N ASP A 17 -8.18 -14.67 15.80
CA ASP A 17 -8.98 -15.69 15.15
C ASP A 17 -8.10 -16.79 14.55
N ILE A 18 -6.96 -16.41 13.98
CA ILE A 18 -5.95 -17.36 13.49
C ILE A 18 -5.38 -18.19 14.66
N HIS A 19 -5.09 -17.56 15.81
CA HIS A 19 -4.63 -18.29 17.01
C HIS A 19 -5.68 -19.28 17.52
N LYS A 20 -6.97 -18.91 17.55
CA LYS A 20 -8.05 -19.84 17.93
C LYS A 20 -8.12 -21.07 17.04
N ASP A 21 -7.83 -20.90 15.75
CA ASP A 21 -7.79 -22.02 14.82
C ASP A 21 -6.52 -22.86 15.00
N TYR A 22 -5.37 -22.23 15.19
CA TYR A 22 -4.10 -22.88 15.52
C TYR A 22 -4.21 -23.81 16.73
N VAL A 23 -4.81 -23.34 17.84
CA VAL A 23 -5.02 -24.11 19.08
C VAL A 23 -5.82 -25.41 18.85
N LYS A 24 -6.72 -25.45 17.87
CA LYS A 24 -7.49 -26.68 17.57
C LYS A 24 -6.68 -27.77 16.89
N HIS A 25 -5.54 -27.44 16.30
CA HIS A 25 -4.77 -28.32 15.43
C HIS A 25 -3.40 -28.72 16.00
N VAL A 26 -3.05 -28.20 17.20
CA VAL A 26 -1.74 -28.41 17.82
C VAL A 26 -1.92 -28.96 19.24
N GLU A 27 -1.19 -30.01 19.58
CA GLU A 27 -1.29 -30.70 20.90
C GLU A 27 -0.79 -29.80 22.04
N ASP A 28 0.30 -29.04 21.81
CA ASP A 28 0.86 -28.12 22.81
C ASP A 28 0.92 -26.69 22.22
N PRO A 29 -0.20 -25.95 22.23
CA PRO A 29 -0.27 -24.64 21.62
C PRO A 29 0.43 -23.59 22.48
N ILE A 30 1.18 -22.71 21.81
CA ILE A 30 1.79 -21.55 22.45
C ILE A 30 0.74 -20.51 22.87
N GLU A 31 1.06 -19.74 23.88
CA GLU A 31 0.19 -18.67 24.39
C GLU A 31 -0.15 -17.62 23.32
N THR A 32 -1.34 -17.04 23.39
CA THR A 32 -1.81 -16.00 22.47
C THR A 32 -0.84 -14.81 22.34
N ARG A 33 -0.20 -14.43 23.45
CA ARG A 33 0.77 -13.31 23.46
C ARG A 33 2.00 -13.64 22.63
N LEU A 34 2.58 -14.81 22.85
CA LEU A 34 3.76 -15.27 22.12
C LEU A 34 3.44 -15.50 20.64
N PHE A 35 2.29 -16.11 20.33
CA PHE A 35 1.82 -16.29 18.97
C PHE A 35 1.70 -14.96 18.23
N ARG A 36 1.11 -13.95 18.88
CA ARG A 36 1.01 -12.60 18.31
C ARG A 36 2.38 -12.00 18.03
N GLN A 37 3.30 -12.09 19.00
CA GLN A 37 4.65 -11.56 18.84
C GLN A 37 5.38 -12.22 17.66
N ILE A 38 5.31 -13.53 17.52
CA ILE A 38 5.88 -14.27 16.38
C ILE A 38 5.29 -13.77 15.07
N CYS A 39 3.96 -13.61 14.98
CA CYS A 39 3.30 -13.12 13.78
C CYS A 39 3.72 -11.68 13.44
N GLU A 40 3.86 -10.81 14.43
CA GLU A 40 4.28 -9.42 14.24
C GLU A 40 5.74 -9.34 13.77
N GLU A 41 6.65 -10.08 14.38
CA GLU A 41 8.07 -10.16 13.97
C GLU A 41 8.21 -10.73 12.56
N PHE A 42 7.49 -11.82 12.25
CA PHE A 42 7.48 -12.41 10.92
C PHE A 42 6.98 -11.42 9.86
N ASN A 43 5.91 -10.70 10.16
CA ASN A 43 5.39 -9.67 9.25
C ASN A 43 6.39 -8.52 9.07
N MET A 44 7.13 -8.10 10.10
CA MET A 44 8.17 -7.10 9.98
C MET A 44 9.30 -7.57 9.06
N LEU A 45 9.79 -8.80 9.23
CA LEU A 45 10.83 -9.38 8.37
C LEU A 45 10.41 -9.44 6.90
N ILE A 46 9.14 -9.81 6.63
CA ILE A 46 8.58 -9.79 5.27
C ILE A 46 8.60 -8.37 4.69
N VAL A 47 8.15 -7.39 5.46
CA VAL A 47 8.08 -6.00 5.01
C VAL A 47 9.48 -5.47 4.71
N ASP A 48 10.44 -5.72 5.60
CA ASP A 48 11.81 -5.25 5.44
C ASP A 48 12.46 -5.91 4.20
N HIS A 49 12.27 -7.22 4.02
CA HIS A 49 12.71 -7.92 2.81
C HIS A 49 12.14 -7.31 1.52
N ILE A 50 10.85 -6.94 1.52
CA ILE A 50 10.18 -6.34 0.36
C ILE A 50 10.69 -4.89 0.14
N LEU A 51 10.95 -4.14 1.20
CA LEU A 51 11.50 -2.78 1.13
C LEU A 51 12.94 -2.77 0.60
N ASP A 52 13.69 -3.83 0.82
CA ASP A 52 15.03 -4.03 0.25
C ASP A 52 15.00 -4.48 -1.23
N GLY A 53 13.82 -4.55 -1.83
CA GLY A 53 13.65 -4.93 -3.24
C GLY A 53 13.37 -6.42 -3.46
N GLY A 54 13.23 -7.20 -2.39
CA GLY A 54 12.89 -8.62 -2.43
C GLY A 54 11.44 -8.89 -2.84
N GLU A 55 11.17 -10.15 -3.11
CA GLU A 55 9.84 -10.66 -3.43
C GLU A 55 9.45 -11.74 -2.42
N PHE A 56 8.32 -11.56 -1.75
CA PHE A 56 7.80 -12.54 -0.80
C PHE A 56 6.82 -13.49 -1.47
N ASN A 57 7.16 -14.77 -1.53
CA ASN A 57 6.28 -15.82 -2.03
C ASN A 57 5.31 -16.26 -0.93
N MET A 58 4.03 -15.96 -1.10
CA MET A 58 2.95 -16.32 -0.15
C MET A 58 2.43 -17.75 -0.37
N GLY A 59 3.16 -18.57 -1.11
CA GLY A 59 2.80 -19.94 -1.45
C GLY A 59 2.08 -20.05 -2.80
N SER A 60 1.86 -21.31 -3.22
CA SER A 60 1.38 -21.66 -4.56
C SER A 60 0.02 -21.08 -4.92
N ASN A 61 -0.83 -20.84 -3.94
CA ASN A 61 -2.19 -20.33 -4.16
C ASN A 61 -2.26 -18.81 -4.20
N LEU A 62 -1.42 -18.11 -3.43
CA LEU A 62 -1.47 -16.65 -3.28
C LEU A 62 -0.41 -15.92 -4.11
N SER A 63 0.60 -16.66 -4.67
CA SER A 63 1.65 -16.06 -5.47
C SER A 63 2.53 -15.06 -4.69
N THR A 64 3.00 -14.01 -5.32
CA THR A 64 4.09 -13.17 -4.83
C THR A 64 3.62 -11.77 -4.49
N LEU A 65 4.09 -11.25 -3.36
CA LEU A 65 3.98 -9.85 -2.94
C LEU A 65 5.35 -9.18 -3.09
N SER A 66 5.37 -7.99 -3.67
CA SER A 66 6.60 -7.20 -3.89
C SER A 66 6.27 -5.72 -3.96
N ILE A 67 7.29 -4.87 -4.11
CA ILE A 67 7.12 -3.50 -4.55
C ILE A 67 7.51 -3.41 -6.02
N ARG A 68 6.75 -2.63 -6.78
CA ARG A 68 7.02 -2.34 -8.18
C ARG A 68 7.10 -0.83 -8.39
N ARG A 69 8.09 -0.42 -9.19
CA ARG A 69 8.15 0.95 -9.71
C ARG A 69 7.32 1.08 -10.98
N ILE A 70 6.58 2.15 -11.07
CA ILE A 70 5.65 2.45 -12.17
C ILE A 70 6.01 3.80 -12.72
N GLU A 71 6.12 3.87 -14.04
CA GLU A 71 6.36 5.12 -14.74
C GLU A 71 5.12 6.00 -14.70
N ARG A 72 5.29 7.26 -14.32
CA ARG A 72 4.21 8.24 -14.38
C ARG A 72 3.96 8.62 -15.82
N ASN A 73 2.69 8.76 -16.19
CA ASN A 73 2.33 9.24 -17.51
C ASN A 73 2.45 10.78 -17.54
N PRO A 74 3.39 11.34 -18.32
CA PRO A 74 3.56 12.81 -18.40
C PRO A 74 2.31 13.53 -18.90
N SER A 75 1.51 12.87 -19.76
CA SER A 75 0.26 13.45 -20.29
C SER A 75 -0.88 13.47 -19.27
N LYS A 76 -0.71 12.82 -18.09
CA LYS A 76 -1.70 12.80 -17.01
C LYS A 76 -1.00 13.10 -15.69
N PRO A 77 -0.60 14.35 -15.46
CA PRO A 77 0.11 14.74 -14.25
C PRO A 77 -0.73 14.41 -13.01
N THR A 78 -0.09 13.88 -11.99
CA THR A 78 -0.73 13.51 -10.73
C THR A 78 -0.43 14.58 -9.69
N ILE A 79 -1.46 15.07 -8.99
CA ILE A 79 -1.31 16.07 -7.94
C ILE A 79 -0.65 15.44 -6.72
N ASP A 80 0.36 16.10 -6.18
CA ASP A 80 0.87 15.85 -4.84
C ASP A 80 0.00 16.58 -3.81
N TRP A 81 -0.98 15.87 -3.27
CA TRP A 81 -1.92 16.44 -2.32
C TRP A 81 -1.28 16.87 -1.00
N TRP A 82 -0.15 16.25 -0.61
CA TRP A 82 0.53 16.62 0.63
C TRP A 82 1.25 17.97 0.47
N GLU A 83 2.09 18.11 -0.53
CA GLU A 83 2.78 19.37 -0.84
C GLU A 83 1.77 20.48 -1.23
N SER A 84 0.75 20.13 -2.00
CA SER A 84 -0.31 21.08 -2.36
C SER A 84 -1.03 21.64 -1.13
N ASN A 85 -1.39 20.79 -0.16
CA ASN A 85 -2.05 21.25 1.06
C ASN A 85 -1.14 22.10 1.93
N LYS A 86 0.15 21.76 2.01
CA LYS A 86 1.14 22.59 2.72
C LYS A 86 1.25 23.96 2.07
N TYR A 87 1.45 24.00 0.77
CA TYR A 87 1.53 25.27 0.02
C TYR A 87 0.24 26.09 0.12
N LYS A 88 -0.92 25.44 0.08
CA LYS A 88 -2.20 26.10 0.33
C LYS A 88 -2.26 26.83 1.68
N GLN A 89 -1.77 26.17 2.74
CA GLN A 89 -1.74 26.79 4.08
C GLN A 89 -0.77 27.99 4.13
N GLU A 90 0.36 27.89 3.46
CA GLU A 90 1.33 28.99 3.33
C GLU A 90 0.74 30.20 2.60
N LEU A 91 0.00 29.99 1.51
CA LEU A 91 -0.69 31.06 0.78
C LEU A 91 -1.72 31.77 1.66
N LEU A 92 -2.56 30.98 2.37
CA LEU A 92 -3.58 31.54 3.27
C LEU A 92 -2.96 32.31 4.45
N ALA A 93 -1.87 31.82 5.02
CA ALA A 93 -1.15 32.51 6.09
C ALA A 93 -0.55 33.85 5.63
N ASN A 94 -0.20 33.94 4.34
CA ASN A 94 0.30 35.17 3.71
C ASN A 94 -0.82 36.08 3.16
N GLY A 95 -2.08 35.81 3.48
CA GLY A 95 -3.23 36.61 3.05
C GLY A 95 -3.54 36.56 1.56
N LYS A 96 -3.02 35.54 0.84
CA LYS A 96 -3.27 35.38 -0.58
C LYS A 96 -4.57 34.62 -0.84
N GLU A 97 -5.31 35.04 -1.85
CA GLU A 97 -6.52 34.36 -2.30
C GLU A 97 -6.17 33.14 -3.14
N LEU A 98 -6.88 32.03 -2.87
CA LEU A 98 -6.72 30.80 -3.63
C LEU A 98 -7.44 30.90 -4.96
N PHE A 99 -6.90 30.22 -5.97
CA PHE A 99 -7.47 30.17 -7.31
C PHE A 99 -8.94 29.73 -7.28
N ASN A 100 -9.79 30.56 -7.86
CA ASN A 100 -11.21 30.29 -8.04
C ASN A 100 -11.48 30.03 -9.54
N ALA A 101 -11.92 28.81 -9.85
CA ALA A 101 -12.19 28.41 -11.23
C ALA A 101 -13.32 29.21 -11.91
N SER A 102 -14.23 29.82 -11.12
CA SER A 102 -15.35 30.59 -11.65
C SER A 102 -14.95 32.00 -12.10
N THR A 103 -14.00 32.61 -11.40
CA THR A 103 -13.51 33.98 -11.73
C THR A 103 -12.19 33.96 -12.52
N GLY A 104 -11.45 32.86 -12.45
CA GLY A 104 -10.11 32.73 -13.02
C GLY A 104 -9.02 33.44 -12.24
N GLU A 105 -9.35 34.01 -11.07
CA GLU A 105 -8.46 34.78 -10.22
C GLU A 105 -7.89 33.97 -9.06
N GLY A 106 -6.83 34.48 -8.43
CA GLY A 106 -6.15 33.89 -7.30
C GLY A 106 -4.95 32.99 -7.65
N GLU A 107 -4.24 32.56 -6.62
CA GLU A 107 -3.00 31.77 -6.75
C GLU A 107 -3.29 30.29 -6.90
N LYS A 108 -2.70 29.66 -7.94
CA LYS A 108 -2.79 28.20 -8.14
C LYS A 108 -1.96 27.51 -7.08
N TRP A 109 -2.57 26.59 -6.33
CA TRP A 109 -1.95 25.88 -5.20
C TRP A 109 -1.71 24.39 -5.44
N PHE A 110 -2.08 23.86 -6.60
CA PHE A 110 -1.81 22.47 -6.94
C PHE A 110 -0.35 22.27 -7.33
N ILE A 111 0.34 21.41 -6.62
CA ILE A 111 1.70 20.95 -6.91
C ILE A 111 1.59 19.55 -7.51
N TYR A 112 2.34 19.30 -8.55
CA TYR A 112 2.34 18.01 -9.24
C TYR A 112 3.65 17.29 -8.97
N TYR A 113 3.57 15.95 -8.90
CA TYR A 113 4.78 15.13 -8.83
C TYR A 113 5.65 15.36 -10.07
N THR A 114 6.92 15.62 -9.85
CA THR A 114 7.93 15.77 -10.90
C THR A 114 8.70 14.50 -11.18
N ASP A 115 8.72 13.57 -10.18
CA ASP A 115 9.43 12.31 -10.32
C ASP A 115 8.83 11.44 -11.44
N PRO A 116 9.67 10.88 -12.33
CA PRO A 116 9.17 10.04 -13.43
C PRO A 116 8.63 8.69 -12.95
N TRP A 117 8.88 8.31 -11.70
CA TRP A 117 8.51 7.03 -11.12
C TRP A 117 7.73 7.19 -9.84
N TYR A 118 6.87 6.20 -9.54
CA TYR A 118 6.33 5.97 -8.20
C TYR A 118 6.37 4.48 -7.87
N CYS A 119 6.46 4.15 -6.58
CA CYS A 119 6.52 2.79 -6.11
C CYS A 119 5.26 2.43 -5.35
N LYS A 120 4.78 1.19 -5.52
CA LYS A 120 3.65 0.64 -4.77
C LYS A 120 3.82 -0.85 -4.50
N TYR A 121 3.19 -1.31 -3.43
CA TYR A 121 3.02 -2.74 -3.20
C TYR A 121 2.23 -3.38 -4.33
N HIS A 122 2.70 -4.49 -4.82
CA HIS A 122 2.13 -5.23 -5.94
C HIS A 122 1.96 -6.70 -5.57
N TRP A 123 0.72 -7.16 -5.59
CA TRP A 123 0.37 -8.57 -5.51
C TRP A 123 0.21 -9.14 -6.92
N GLN A 124 0.98 -10.17 -7.26
CA GLN A 124 0.97 -10.78 -8.59
C GLN A 124 -0.23 -11.73 -8.77
N LYS A 125 -1.42 -11.16 -8.90
CA LYS A 125 -2.68 -11.90 -9.01
C LYS A 125 -2.78 -12.85 -10.20
N SER A 126 -2.09 -12.57 -11.30
CA SER A 126 -2.12 -13.40 -12.51
C SER A 126 -1.74 -14.85 -12.24
N ARG A 127 -0.79 -15.07 -11.35
CA ARG A 127 -0.29 -16.39 -10.96
C ARG A 127 -1.04 -17.03 -9.78
N CYS A 128 -2.01 -16.35 -9.17
CA CYS A 128 -2.80 -16.91 -8.08
C CYS A 128 -3.73 -18.02 -8.58
N LYS A 129 -3.87 -19.08 -7.78
CA LYS A 129 -4.77 -20.21 -8.06
C LYS A 129 -6.09 -20.14 -7.30
N ILE A 130 -6.40 -19.02 -6.65
CA ILE A 130 -7.66 -18.79 -5.95
C ILE A 130 -8.77 -18.42 -6.92
N SER A 131 -10.00 -18.89 -6.64
CA SER A 131 -11.20 -18.46 -7.33
C SER A 131 -11.54 -17.01 -6.96
N ASN A 132 -12.27 -16.31 -7.85
CA ASN A 132 -12.74 -14.93 -7.61
C ASN A 132 -11.64 -13.94 -7.20
N LYS A 133 -10.40 -14.09 -7.72
CA LYS A 133 -9.25 -13.23 -7.36
C LYS A 133 -9.50 -11.73 -7.56
N SER A 134 -10.49 -11.33 -8.36
CA SER A 134 -10.90 -9.93 -8.52
C SER A 134 -11.53 -9.35 -7.24
N ALA A 135 -12.17 -10.19 -6.42
CA ALA A 135 -12.78 -9.77 -5.15
C ALA A 135 -11.75 -9.43 -4.07
N TYR A 136 -10.51 -9.95 -4.19
CA TYR A 136 -9.45 -9.71 -3.20
C TYR A 136 -8.56 -8.55 -3.60
N ARG A 137 -8.17 -7.75 -2.63
CA ARG A 137 -7.26 -6.61 -2.82
C ARG A 137 -6.21 -6.59 -1.71
N PHE A 138 -4.94 -6.47 -2.08
CA PHE A 138 -3.90 -6.15 -1.11
C PHE A 138 -3.89 -4.64 -0.89
N THR A 139 -3.95 -4.24 0.39
CA THR A 139 -3.83 -2.82 0.78
C THR A 139 -2.80 -2.72 1.90
N PRO A 140 -1.70 -1.98 1.71
CA PRO A 140 -0.73 -1.78 2.78
C PRO A 140 -1.35 -1.01 3.93
N THR A 141 -0.93 -1.32 5.15
CA THR A 141 -1.38 -0.61 6.36
C THR A 141 -1.00 0.87 6.29
N ARG A 142 -1.89 1.72 6.82
CA ARG A 142 -1.73 3.18 6.89
C ARG A 142 -1.39 3.60 8.32
N GLY A 143 -1.05 4.89 8.49
CA GLY A 143 -0.65 5.49 9.79
C GLY A 143 0.86 5.53 9.95
N LEU A 144 1.34 6.21 10.98
CA LEU A 144 2.76 6.53 11.22
C LEU A 144 3.72 5.32 11.24
N LYS A 145 3.21 4.13 11.60
CA LYS A 145 3.96 2.87 11.61
C LYS A 145 3.51 1.91 10.50
N GLY A 146 2.66 2.39 9.59
CA GLY A 146 2.11 1.56 8.53
C GLY A 146 3.11 1.27 7.41
N ASN A 147 2.90 0.18 6.70
CA ASN A 147 3.79 -0.24 5.60
C ASN A 147 3.82 0.76 4.44
N LYS A 148 2.72 1.49 4.23
CA LYS A 148 2.69 2.58 3.24
C LYS A 148 3.65 3.70 3.64
N GLU A 149 3.67 4.08 4.93
CA GLU A 149 4.54 5.13 5.44
C GLU A 149 6.01 4.73 5.42
N LYS A 150 6.33 3.47 5.76
CA LYS A 150 7.69 2.94 5.63
C LYS A 150 8.23 3.08 4.20
N LEU A 151 7.43 2.73 3.19
CA LEU A 151 7.82 2.90 1.79
C LEU A 151 7.98 4.38 1.42
N THR A 152 7.07 5.24 1.84
CA THR A 152 7.15 6.68 1.59
C THR A 152 8.41 7.28 2.21
N LYS A 153 8.74 6.89 3.45
CA LYS A 153 9.94 7.34 4.14
C LYS A 153 11.21 6.86 3.41
N LEU A 154 11.28 5.58 3.05
CA LEU A 154 12.41 5.03 2.30
C LEU A 154 12.68 5.83 1.01
N LEU A 155 11.62 6.16 0.25
CA LEU A 155 11.74 6.91 -1.00
C LEU A 155 12.07 8.40 -0.80
N LYS A 156 11.84 8.95 0.40
CA LYS A 156 12.24 10.32 0.76
C LYS A 156 13.66 10.40 1.28
N ASP A 157 14.10 9.38 2.01
CA ASP A 157 15.44 9.35 2.63
C ASP A 157 16.53 8.92 1.63
N ASP A 158 16.16 8.25 0.54
CA ASP A 158 17.07 7.76 -0.50
C ASP A 158 16.43 7.97 -1.89
N ASP A 159 16.89 8.99 -2.61
CA ASP A 159 16.41 9.35 -3.94
C ASP A 159 16.61 8.24 -4.99
N LEU A 160 17.49 7.29 -4.73
CA LEU A 160 17.76 6.15 -5.61
C LEU A 160 17.07 4.85 -5.16
N ALA A 161 16.34 4.88 -4.03
CA ALA A 161 15.72 3.68 -3.48
C ALA A 161 14.74 3.01 -4.48
N TYR A 162 14.11 3.78 -5.37
CA TYR A 162 13.21 3.24 -6.40
C TYR A 162 13.91 2.26 -7.35
N LEU A 163 15.25 2.34 -7.50
CA LEU A 163 16.03 1.44 -8.34
C LEU A 163 16.07 0.01 -7.80
N ARG A 164 15.86 -0.18 -6.50
CA ARG A 164 15.77 -1.50 -5.87
C ARG A 164 14.59 -2.31 -6.39
N PHE A 165 13.55 -1.63 -6.91
CA PHE A 165 12.30 -2.26 -7.30
C PHE A 165 12.22 -2.53 -8.80
N LYS A 166 11.75 -3.71 -9.16
CA LYS A 166 11.53 -4.08 -10.57
C LYS A 166 10.45 -3.20 -11.22
N LYS A 167 10.63 -2.87 -12.49
CA LYS A 167 9.63 -2.14 -13.27
C LYS A 167 8.32 -2.93 -13.35
N HIS A 168 7.19 -2.24 -13.22
CA HIS A 168 5.88 -2.82 -13.43
C HIS A 168 5.58 -2.84 -14.95
N GLY A 169 5.17 -3.99 -15.45
CA GLY A 169 4.94 -4.15 -16.87
C GLY A 169 6.14 -4.83 -17.56
N ASN A 170 5.86 -5.79 -18.39
CA ASN A 170 6.66 -6.80 -19.08
C ASN A 170 6.76 -8.11 -18.27
N ILE A 171 5.63 -8.79 -18.23
CA ILE A 171 5.56 -10.25 -18.17
C ILE A 171 5.11 -10.73 -19.55
#